data_1000805c9bf8c98b9117ac67c63573f8
#
_entry.id   1000805c9bf8c98b9117ac67c63573f8
#
_cell.length_a   1.000
_cell.length_b   1.000
_cell.length_c   1.000
_cell.angle_alpha   90.00
_cell.angle_beta   90.00
_cell.angle_gamma   90.00
#
_symmetry.space_group_name_H-M   'P 1'
#
loop_
_entity.id
_entity.type
_entity.pdbx_description
1 polymer ?
#
loop_
_entity_poly.entity_id
_entity_poly.type
_entity_poly.pdbx_seq_one_letter_code
_entity_poly.pdbx_strand_id
1 'polypeptide(L)'
;MPQISEQEFESLPLRVHTFLAGVPLHDVWAIDLPRSRAGITLDEFLRVASGCFTPSPIVRALLNIRFFVGRLFGWDRTTSTAATPETFADRLTPADRARSLAAAGLKDGPFRVVYRFENEYLRELINRTAHAAALSALVETASSYRFYFAVYVRSVGRFTPLYMALIDPFRKLVVYPSLLRSVRARWKQTVDAG
;
A
#
# COMPACT_ATOMS: atom_id res chain seq x y z
N MET A 1 -16.35 5.25 3.33
CA MET A 1 -15.69 4.11 2.72
C MET A 1 -15.23 3.23 3.84
N PRO A 2 -15.62 1.98 3.87
CA PRO A 2 -15.38 1.15 5.03
C PRO A 2 -13.95 0.62 5.03
N GLN A 3 -13.31 0.74 6.16
CA GLN A 3 -12.31 -0.21 6.61
C GLN A 3 -13.02 -1.57 6.63
N ILE A 4 -12.46 -2.57 6.01
CA ILE A 4 -13.02 -3.92 6.02
C ILE A 4 -12.42 -4.73 7.16
N SER A 5 -13.09 -5.83 7.54
CA SER A 5 -12.57 -6.73 8.55
C SER A 5 -11.33 -7.49 8.05
N GLU A 6 -10.43 -7.81 8.97
CA GLU A 6 -9.27 -8.66 8.69
C GLU A 6 -9.71 -10.03 8.14
N GLN A 7 -10.75 -10.62 8.74
CA GLN A 7 -11.30 -11.91 8.33
C GLN A 7 -11.81 -11.90 6.86
N GLU A 8 -12.49 -10.83 6.45
CA GLU A 8 -12.94 -10.67 5.06
C GLU A 8 -11.73 -10.62 4.11
N PHE A 9 -10.71 -9.86 4.48
CA PHE A 9 -9.52 -9.71 3.67
C PHE A 9 -8.70 -11.01 3.59
N GLU A 10 -8.53 -11.73 4.69
CA GLU A 10 -7.80 -12.99 4.75
C GLU A 10 -8.46 -14.13 3.95
N SER A 11 -9.78 -14.06 3.73
CA SER A 11 -10.50 -15.02 2.90
C SER A 11 -10.18 -14.91 1.41
N LEU A 12 -9.52 -13.85 0.97
CA LEU A 12 -9.17 -13.64 -0.43
C LEU A 12 -7.99 -14.53 -0.86
N PRO A 13 -7.98 -15.04 -2.10
CA PRO A 13 -6.91 -15.87 -2.61
C PRO A 13 -5.69 -15.01 -3.02
N LEU A 14 -5.14 -14.26 -2.07
CA LEU A 14 -4.01 -13.37 -2.30
C LEU A 14 -2.70 -13.99 -1.78
N ARG A 15 -1.63 -13.82 -2.54
CA ARG A 15 -0.30 -14.31 -2.16
C ARG A 15 0.23 -13.66 -0.89
N VAL A 16 -0.16 -12.42 -0.64
CA VAL A 16 0.30 -11.65 0.53
C VAL A 16 0.03 -12.36 1.85
N HIS A 17 -1.07 -13.11 2.00
CA HIS A 17 -1.43 -13.78 3.25
C HIS A 17 -0.39 -14.81 3.69
N THR A 18 0.09 -15.62 2.75
CA THR A 18 1.16 -16.58 3.02
C THR A 18 2.54 -15.93 3.01
N PHE A 19 2.74 -14.91 2.18
CA PHE A 19 4.03 -14.22 2.04
C PHE A 19 4.39 -13.37 3.28
N LEU A 20 3.43 -12.64 3.83
CA LEU A 20 3.60 -11.85 5.05
C LEU A 20 3.07 -12.56 6.31
N ALA A 21 2.99 -13.90 6.29
CA ALA A 21 2.61 -14.65 7.48
C ALA A 21 3.48 -14.24 8.68
N GLY A 22 2.83 -13.93 9.81
CA GLY A 22 3.49 -13.44 11.02
C GLY A 22 3.85 -11.95 11.04
N VAL A 23 3.55 -11.19 9.97
CA VAL A 23 3.65 -9.73 9.99
C VAL A 23 2.26 -9.15 10.29
N PRO A 24 2.12 -8.35 11.36
CA PRO A 24 0.80 -7.81 11.74
C PRO A 24 0.18 -6.97 10.63
N LEU A 25 -1.07 -7.28 10.27
CA LEU A 25 -1.91 -6.42 9.45
C LEU A 25 -2.32 -5.21 10.32
N HIS A 26 -1.99 -4.01 9.87
CA HIS A 26 -2.28 -2.80 10.62
C HIS A 26 -3.65 -2.21 10.26
N ASP A 27 -3.95 -2.14 8.97
CA ASP A 27 -5.27 -1.76 8.46
C ASP A 27 -5.46 -2.25 7.02
N VAL A 28 -6.74 -2.41 6.63
CA VAL A 28 -7.14 -2.74 5.27
C VAL A 28 -8.39 -1.97 4.86
N TRP A 29 -8.38 -1.50 3.62
CA TRP A 29 -9.41 -0.66 3.02
C TRP A 29 -9.83 -1.24 1.69
N ALA A 30 -11.13 -1.15 1.37
CA ALA A 30 -11.62 -1.59 0.09
C ALA A 30 -12.55 -0.55 -0.55
N ILE A 31 -12.56 -0.54 -1.89
CA ILE A 31 -13.51 0.21 -2.70
C ILE A 31 -14.04 -0.67 -3.83
N ASP A 32 -15.34 -0.60 -4.04
CA ASP A 32 -15.97 -1.21 -5.18
C ASP A 32 -15.88 -0.27 -6.39
N LEU A 33 -15.50 -0.85 -7.51
CA LEU A 33 -15.27 -0.18 -8.77
C LEU A 33 -16.23 -0.74 -9.81
N PRO A 34 -17.01 0.09 -10.53
CA PRO A 34 -17.88 -0.40 -11.57
C PRO A 34 -17.07 -1.15 -12.63
N ARG A 35 -17.63 -2.24 -13.15
CA ARG A 35 -17.02 -3.05 -14.20
C ARG A 35 -17.21 -2.38 -15.54
N SER A 36 -16.14 -2.03 -16.23
CA SER A 36 -16.18 -1.57 -17.63
C SER A 36 -16.07 -2.74 -18.60
N ARG A 37 -15.18 -3.71 -18.29
CA ARG A 37 -14.95 -4.94 -19.04
C ARG A 37 -14.34 -6.02 -18.14
N ALA A 38 -14.29 -7.26 -18.62
CA ALA A 38 -13.58 -8.34 -17.95
C ALA A 38 -12.06 -8.25 -18.17
N GLY A 39 -11.28 -8.86 -17.28
CA GLY A 39 -9.83 -9.02 -17.44
C GLY A 39 -9.02 -7.72 -17.28
N ILE A 40 -9.50 -6.76 -16.50
CA ILE A 40 -8.71 -5.57 -16.15
C ILE A 40 -7.61 -5.97 -15.19
N THR A 41 -6.38 -5.65 -15.52
CA THR A 41 -5.23 -5.89 -14.66
C THR A 41 -5.05 -4.79 -13.62
N LEU A 42 -4.38 -5.10 -12.52
CA LEU A 42 -3.99 -4.10 -11.53
C LEU A 42 -3.14 -2.99 -12.15
N ASP A 43 -2.34 -3.31 -13.14
CA ASP A 43 -1.49 -2.36 -13.87
C ASP A 43 -2.29 -1.29 -14.62
N GLU A 44 -3.31 -1.71 -15.33
CA GLU A 44 -4.24 -0.80 -15.99
C GLU A 44 -4.95 0.09 -14.97
N PHE A 45 -5.44 -0.51 -13.91
CA PHE A 45 -6.08 0.23 -12.83
C PHE A 45 -5.12 1.26 -12.22
N LEU A 46 -3.89 0.88 -11.88
CA LEU A 46 -2.92 1.79 -11.28
C LEU A 46 -2.48 2.91 -12.23
N ARG A 47 -2.43 2.68 -13.53
CA ARG A 47 -2.19 3.75 -14.53
C ARG A 47 -3.29 4.80 -14.51
N VAL A 48 -4.54 4.38 -14.45
CA VAL A 48 -5.67 5.29 -14.30
C VAL A 48 -5.62 6.00 -12.95
N ALA A 49 -5.33 5.26 -11.88
CA ALA A 49 -5.27 5.77 -10.51
C ALA A 49 -4.07 6.71 -10.27
N SER A 50 -2.93 6.50 -10.92
CA SER A 50 -1.71 7.30 -10.71
C SER A 50 -1.88 8.77 -11.07
N GLY A 51 -2.72 9.08 -12.08
CA GLY A 51 -3.08 10.45 -12.43
C GLY A 51 -3.95 11.18 -11.40
N CYS A 52 -4.41 10.48 -10.36
CA CYS A 52 -5.31 11.03 -9.34
C CYS A 52 -4.59 11.54 -8.09
N PHE A 53 -3.30 11.28 -7.96
CA PHE A 53 -2.57 11.57 -6.75
C PHE A 53 -2.10 13.04 -6.69
N THR A 54 -3.05 13.96 -6.80
CA THR A 54 -2.77 15.34 -6.36
C THR A 54 -3.24 15.43 -4.91
N PRO A 55 -2.32 15.39 -3.93
CA PRO A 55 -2.72 15.49 -2.54
C PRO A 55 -3.46 16.81 -2.33
N SER A 56 -4.63 16.75 -1.68
CA SER A 56 -5.36 17.95 -1.31
C SER A 56 -4.43 18.89 -0.49
N PRO A 57 -4.70 20.22 -0.44
CA PRO A 57 -3.88 21.12 0.36
C PRO A 57 -3.71 20.67 1.81
N ILE A 58 -4.76 20.09 2.39
CA ILE A 58 -4.73 19.53 3.76
C ILE A 58 -3.79 18.32 3.83
N VAL A 59 -3.89 17.37 2.90
CA VAL A 59 -2.99 16.20 2.85
C VAL A 59 -1.55 16.65 2.65
N ARG A 60 -1.31 17.66 1.80
CA ARG A 60 0.02 18.23 1.58
C ARG A 60 0.57 18.88 2.84
N ALA A 61 -0.25 19.66 3.56
CA ALA A 61 0.14 20.27 4.84
C ALA A 61 0.50 19.19 5.88
N LEU A 62 -0.32 18.14 6.01
CA LEU A 62 -0.07 17.03 6.93
C LEU A 62 1.21 16.26 6.58
N LEU A 63 1.46 16.02 5.29
CA LEU A 63 2.71 15.41 4.83
C LEU A 63 3.91 16.30 5.15
N ASN A 64 3.80 17.61 4.94
CA ASN A 64 4.87 18.55 5.27
C ASN A 64 5.16 18.57 6.78
N ILE A 65 4.12 18.57 7.63
CA ILE A 65 4.27 18.47 9.09
C ILE A 65 4.96 17.15 9.45
N ARG A 66 4.52 16.04 8.88
CA ARG A 66 5.14 14.73 9.12
C ARG A 66 6.62 14.72 8.72
N PHE A 67 6.96 15.25 7.53
CA PHE A 67 8.35 15.33 7.08
C PHE A 67 9.18 16.29 7.94
N PHE A 68 8.61 17.40 8.37
CA PHE A 68 9.29 18.33 9.28
C PHE A 68 9.60 17.65 10.62
N VAL A 69 8.60 17.02 11.23
CA VAL A 69 8.76 16.28 12.49
C VAL A 69 9.72 15.11 12.30
N GLY A 70 9.58 14.35 11.21
CA GLY A 70 10.49 13.25 10.88
C GLY A 70 11.94 13.69 10.72
N ARG A 71 12.16 14.86 10.14
CA ARG A 71 13.50 15.46 9.99
C ARG A 71 14.07 15.95 11.34
N LEU A 72 13.23 16.56 12.17
CA LEU A 72 13.61 17.05 13.49
C LEU A 72 14.07 15.91 14.41
N PHE A 73 13.33 14.79 14.39
CA PHE A 73 13.62 13.60 15.21
C PHE A 73 14.50 12.55 14.49
N GLY A 74 14.93 12.83 13.26
CA GLY A 74 15.74 11.90 12.48
C GLY A 74 15.04 10.59 12.11
N TRP A 75 13.71 10.57 12.08
CA TRP A 75 12.90 9.37 11.82
C TRP A 75 13.04 8.85 10.37
N ASP A 76 13.26 9.76 9.43
CA ASP A 76 13.37 9.43 8.00
C ASP A 76 14.80 9.03 7.57
N ARG A 77 15.75 8.96 8.51
CA ARG A 77 17.09 8.47 8.21
C ARG A 77 17.03 6.96 7.99
N THR A 78 17.48 6.52 6.84
CA THR A 78 17.79 5.10 6.60
C THR A 78 18.86 4.67 7.58
N THR A 79 18.61 3.59 8.29
CA THR A 79 19.61 3.01 9.23
C THR A 79 20.80 2.50 8.42
N SER A 80 21.87 3.26 8.41
CA SER A 80 23.14 2.91 7.79
C SER A 80 24.07 2.21 8.79
N THR A 81 23.54 1.56 9.82
CA THR A 81 24.36 0.96 10.89
C THR A 81 24.18 -0.56 10.92
N ALA A 82 25.24 -1.24 10.54
CA ALA A 82 25.74 -2.55 10.97
C ALA A 82 24.93 -3.84 10.71
N ALA A 83 23.68 -3.83 10.31
CA ALA A 83 23.01 -4.99 9.70
C ALA A 83 21.97 -4.42 8.75
N THR A 84 22.07 -4.71 7.47
CA THR A 84 21.01 -4.41 6.51
C THR A 84 19.76 -5.10 7.04
N PRO A 85 18.69 -4.36 7.44
CA PRO A 85 17.52 -5.04 7.97
C PRO A 85 16.99 -5.98 6.89
N GLU A 86 16.67 -7.21 7.29
CA GLU A 86 16.05 -8.20 6.41
C GLU A 86 14.85 -7.57 5.71
N THR A 87 14.94 -7.47 4.39
CA THR A 87 13.87 -6.91 3.56
C THR A 87 12.78 -7.97 3.36
N PHE A 88 11.55 -7.55 3.10
CA PHE A 88 10.53 -8.52 2.69
C PHE A 88 10.89 -9.17 1.35
N ALA A 89 11.61 -8.47 0.48
CA ALA A 89 12.09 -9.02 -0.78
C ALA A 89 13.02 -10.24 -0.62
N ASP A 90 13.68 -10.39 0.52
CA ASP A 90 14.55 -11.54 0.81
C ASP A 90 13.75 -12.83 1.03
N ARG A 91 12.45 -12.72 1.36
CA ARG A 91 11.52 -13.85 1.51
C ARG A 91 10.97 -14.39 0.19
N LEU A 92 11.23 -13.72 -0.94
CA LEU A 92 10.73 -14.15 -2.24
C LEU A 92 11.35 -15.46 -2.66
N THR A 93 10.50 -16.44 -2.97
CA THR A 93 10.92 -17.67 -3.60
C THR A 93 11.41 -17.42 -5.03
N PRO A 94 12.22 -18.32 -5.63
CA PRO A 94 12.56 -18.23 -7.05
C PRO A 94 11.33 -18.16 -7.96
N ALA A 95 10.25 -18.86 -7.63
CA ALA A 95 9.00 -18.84 -8.36
C ALA A 95 8.30 -17.47 -8.27
N ASP A 96 8.27 -16.85 -7.07
CA ASP A 96 7.71 -15.50 -6.89
C ASP A 96 8.51 -14.47 -7.70
N ARG A 97 9.84 -14.59 -7.71
CA ARG A 97 10.72 -13.70 -8.50
C ARG A 97 10.49 -13.85 -10.00
N ALA A 98 10.35 -15.08 -10.49
CA ALA A 98 10.09 -15.36 -11.91
C ALA A 98 8.71 -14.87 -12.36
N ARG A 99 7.71 -14.92 -11.47
CA ARG A 99 6.34 -14.45 -11.74
C ARG A 99 6.20 -12.93 -11.64
N SER A 100 7.10 -12.25 -10.95
CA SER A 100 6.99 -10.82 -10.70
C SER A 100 7.24 -9.99 -11.97
N LEU A 101 6.32 -9.10 -12.29
CA LEU A 101 6.38 -8.16 -13.41
C LEU A 101 7.36 -7.00 -13.17
N ALA A 102 7.91 -6.89 -11.96
CA ALA A 102 8.90 -5.87 -11.61
C ALA A 102 9.99 -6.47 -10.74
N ALA A 103 11.21 -5.99 -10.89
CA ALA A 103 12.35 -6.43 -10.10
C ALA A 103 12.18 -6.05 -8.62
N ALA A 104 12.47 -6.99 -7.73
CA ALA A 104 12.52 -6.73 -6.30
C ALA A 104 13.61 -5.70 -5.97
N GLY A 105 13.31 -4.79 -5.04
CA GLY A 105 14.20 -3.71 -4.64
C GLY A 105 14.15 -2.45 -5.53
N LEU A 106 13.43 -2.49 -6.65
CA LEU A 106 13.24 -1.31 -7.51
C LEU A 106 12.58 -0.18 -6.71
N LYS A 107 13.11 1.05 -6.84
CA LYS A 107 12.54 2.23 -6.17
C LYS A 107 11.21 2.64 -6.82
N ASP A 108 10.20 2.86 -5.98
CA ASP A 108 8.90 3.42 -6.34
C ASP A 108 8.56 4.54 -5.35
N GLY A 109 8.99 5.75 -5.65
CA GLY A 109 8.93 6.88 -4.74
C GLY A 109 9.70 6.61 -3.43
N PRO A 110 9.05 6.71 -2.25
CA PRO A 110 9.66 6.39 -0.97
C PRO A 110 9.74 4.87 -0.68
N PHE A 111 9.07 4.07 -1.49
CA PHE A 111 8.99 2.62 -1.33
C PHE A 111 10.01 1.88 -2.18
N ARG A 112 10.15 0.59 -1.88
CA ARG A 112 10.82 -0.39 -2.74
C ARG A 112 9.83 -1.48 -3.12
N VAL A 113 9.90 -1.94 -4.35
CA VAL A 113 9.08 -3.06 -4.83
C VAL A 113 9.52 -4.32 -4.11
N VAL A 114 8.56 -5.06 -3.55
CA VAL A 114 8.77 -6.43 -3.10
C VAL A 114 8.44 -7.37 -4.24
N TYR A 115 7.21 -7.35 -4.73
CA TYR A 115 6.78 -8.03 -5.94
C TYR A 115 5.63 -7.28 -6.63
N ARG A 116 5.43 -7.55 -7.92
CA ARG A 116 4.31 -7.06 -8.70
C ARG A 116 3.75 -8.20 -9.54
N PHE A 117 2.58 -8.69 -9.17
CA PHE A 117 1.84 -9.69 -9.93
C PHE A 117 0.72 -9.02 -10.72
N GLU A 118 -0.03 -9.78 -11.50
CA GLU A 118 -1.14 -9.24 -12.30
C GLU A 118 -2.24 -8.57 -11.45
N ASN A 119 -2.49 -9.12 -10.25
CA ASN A 119 -3.56 -8.68 -9.35
C ASN A 119 -3.06 -8.13 -8.00
N GLU A 120 -1.76 -8.22 -7.70
CA GLU A 120 -1.15 -7.79 -6.45
C GLU A 120 0.12 -6.98 -6.69
N TYR A 121 0.27 -5.88 -5.97
CA TYR A 121 1.49 -5.08 -5.94
C TYR A 121 1.89 -4.79 -4.50
N LEU A 122 2.95 -5.43 -4.04
CA LEU A 122 3.50 -5.26 -2.70
C LEU A 122 4.75 -4.39 -2.75
N ARG A 123 4.77 -3.37 -1.90
CA ARG A 123 5.89 -2.45 -1.73
C ARG A 123 6.26 -2.35 -0.26
N GLU A 124 7.52 -2.13 0.03
CA GLU A 124 8.00 -1.95 1.40
C GLU A 124 8.62 -0.57 1.62
N LEU A 125 8.55 -0.10 2.84
CA LEU A 125 9.21 1.10 3.34
C LEU A 125 9.94 0.74 4.63
N ILE A 126 11.26 0.89 4.63
CA ILE A 126 12.09 0.63 5.80
C ILE A 126 12.69 1.95 6.27
N ASN A 127 12.42 2.31 7.52
CA ASN A 127 13.03 3.45 8.17
C ASN A 127 13.25 3.14 9.67
N ARG A 128 13.80 4.11 10.43
CA ARG A 128 14.10 3.93 11.86
C ARG A 128 12.86 3.71 12.74
N THR A 129 11.68 4.06 12.27
CA THR A 129 10.44 4.03 13.05
C THR A 129 9.55 2.84 12.72
N ALA A 130 9.61 2.32 11.50
CA ALA A 130 8.78 1.21 11.07
C ALA A 130 9.37 0.48 9.86
N HIS A 131 9.11 -0.81 9.76
CA HIS A 131 9.21 -1.57 8.53
C HIS A 131 7.78 -1.90 8.08
N ALA A 132 7.30 -1.14 7.11
CA ALA A 132 5.94 -1.24 6.61
C ALA A 132 5.91 -1.89 5.23
N ALA A 133 4.86 -2.68 4.96
CA ALA A 133 4.53 -3.14 3.63
C ALA A 133 3.16 -2.59 3.24
N ALA A 134 3.05 -2.06 2.02
CA ALA A 134 1.82 -1.55 1.44
C ALA A 134 1.42 -2.43 0.25
N LEU A 135 0.27 -3.09 0.38
CA LEU A 135 -0.34 -3.89 -0.67
C LEU A 135 -1.37 -3.07 -1.43
N SER A 136 -1.34 -3.17 -2.74
CA SER A 136 -2.43 -2.82 -3.64
C SER A 136 -2.88 -4.10 -4.33
N ALA A 137 -4.16 -4.47 -4.24
CA ALA A 137 -4.69 -5.64 -4.91
C ALA A 137 -6.00 -5.32 -5.61
N LEU A 138 -6.23 -5.92 -6.78
CA LEU A 138 -7.46 -5.81 -7.55
C LEU A 138 -8.06 -7.21 -7.71
N VAL A 139 -9.29 -7.37 -7.22
CA VAL A 139 -10.02 -8.63 -7.29
C VAL A 139 -11.26 -8.44 -8.14
N GLU A 140 -11.42 -9.28 -9.15
CA GLU A 140 -12.63 -9.32 -9.97
C GLU A 140 -13.73 -10.05 -9.21
N THR A 141 -14.93 -9.47 -9.19
CA THR A 141 -16.15 -10.07 -8.64
C THR A 141 -17.13 -10.35 -9.77
N ALA A 142 -18.25 -10.99 -9.47
CA ALA A 142 -19.26 -11.32 -10.49
C ALA A 142 -19.74 -10.10 -11.30
N SER A 143 -19.84 -8.92 -10.66
CA SER A 143 -20.42 -7.71 -11.28
C SER A 143 -19.56 -6.45 -11.21
N SER A 144 -18.40 -6.52 -10.53
CA SER A 144 -17.56 -5.36 -10.28
C SER A 144 -16.09 -5.76 -10.14
N TYR A 145 -15.23 -4.77 -9.95
CA TYR A 145 -13.90 -4.97 -9.38
C TYR A 145 -13.88 -4.44 -7.97
N ARG A 146 -13.08 -5.05 -7.11
CA ARG A 146 -12.84 -4.54 -5.76
C ARG A 146 -11.36 -4.31 -5.57
N PHE A 147 -11.00 -3.07 -5.32
CA PHE A 147 -9.62 -2.68 -5.04
C PHE A 147 -9.40 -2.68 -3.53
N TYR A 148 -8.33 -3.36 -3.12
CA TYR A 148 -7.90 -3.46 -1.73
C TYR A 148 -6.60 -2.71 -1.55
N PHE A 149 -6.51 -1.96 -0.45
CA PHE A 149 -5.29 -1.33 0.01
C PHE A 149 -5.05 -1.76 1.45
N ALA A 150 -3.98 -2.53 1.69
CA ALA A 150 -3.64 -3.05 3.00
C ALA A 150 -2.24 -2.60 3.44
N VAL A 151 -2.09 -2.35 4.72
CA VAL A 151 -0.82 -1.95 5.33
C VAL A 151 -0.46 -2.92 6.44
N TYR A 152 0.72 -3.52 6.31
CA TYR A 152 1.35 -4.35 7.31
C TYR A 152 2.48 -3.59 7.97
N VAL A 153 2.67 -3.75 9.27
CA VAL A 153 3.72 -3.05 10.01
C VAL A 153 4.45 -4.00 10.93
N ARG A 154 5.74 -4.19 10.67
CA ARG A 154 6.67 -4.85 11.59
C ARG A 154 7.31 -3.79 12.48
N SER A 155 7.21 -3.98 13.78
CA SER A 155 7.87 -3.10 14.75
C SER A 155 9.39 -3.20 14.62
N VAL A 156 10.07 -2.06 14.50
CA VAL A 156 11.54 -1.98 14.41
C VAL A 156 12.14 -1.60 15.75
N GLY A 157 11.32 -1.07 16.68
CA GLY A 157 11.76 -0.65 17.98
C GLY A 157 10.63 -0.11 18.85
N ARG A 158 10.98 0.33 20.06
CA ARG A 158 10.03 0.80 21.09
C ARG A 158 9.20 2.02 20.65
N PHE A 159 9.68 2.77 19.66
CA PHE A 159 9.01 3.96 19.15
C PHE A 159 7.98 3.67 18.05
N THR A 160 7.99 2.48 17.45
CA THR A 160 7.04 2.13 16.38
C THR A 160 5.58 2.28 16.80
N PRO A 161 5.13 1.75 17.95
CA PRO A 161 3.73 1.89 18.37
C PRO A 161 3.32 3.35 18.59
N LEU A 162 4.19 4.16 19.22
CA LEU A 162 3.93 5.58 19.45
C LEU A 162 3.84 6.35 18.14
N TYR A 163 4.76 6.09 17.21
CA TYR A 163 4.76 6.69 15.88
C TYR A 163 3.47 6.34 15.12
N MET A 164 3.07 5.05 15.13
CA MET A 164 1.84 4.61 14.46
C MET A 164 0.61 5.25 15.10
N ALA A 165 0.51 5.30 16.42
CA ALA A 165 -0.60 5.95 17.12
C ALA A 165 -0.72 7.46 16.75
N LEU A 166 0.41 8.14 16.56
CA LEU A 166 0.43 9.55 16.18
C LEU A 166 -0.06 9.79 14.74
N ILE A 167 0.33 8.93 13.79
CA ILE A 167 0.01 9.14 12.37
C ILE A 167 -1.32 8.52 11.95
N ASP A 168 -1.82 7.53 12.68
CA ASP A 168 -3.03 6.78 12.33
C ASP A 168 -4.30 7.63 12.18
N PRO A 169 -4.59 8.58 13.07
CA PRO A 169 -5.77 9.44 12.90
C PRO A 169 -5.75 10.17 11.55
N PHE A 170 -4.57 10.68 11.15
CA PHE A 170 -4.42 11.39 9.87
C PHE A 170 -4.55 10.45 8.67
N ARG A 171 -3.94 9.28 8.76
CA ARG A 171 -4.04 8.26 7.69
C ARG A 171 -5.49 7.81 7.50
N LYS A 172 -6.16 7.44 8.60
CA LYS A 172 -7.49 6.83 8.58
C LYS A 172 -8.59 7.85 8.27
N LEU A 173 -8.51 9.06 8.80
CA LEU A 173 -9.57 10.06 8.65
C LEU A 173 -9.41 10.96 7.40
N VAL A 174 -8.17 11.18 6.95
CA VAL A 174 -7.90 12.17 5.89
C VAL A 174 -7.26 11.52 4.66
N VAL A 175 -6.12 10.85 4.84
CA VAL A 175 -5.31 10.40 3.70
C VAL A 175 -6.02 9.31 2.91
N TYR A 176 -6.39 8.22 3.55
CA TYR A 176 -7.01 7.07 2.87
C TYR A 176 -8.38 7.38 2.29
N PRO A 177 -9.33 8.02 3.02
CA PRO A 177 -10.59 8.38 2.42
C PRO A 177 -10.47 9.35 1.24
N SER A 178 -9.53 10.29 1.31
CA SER A 178 -9.27 11.23 0.21
C SER A 178 -8.72 10.49 -1.02
N LEU A 179 -7.70 9.66 -0.82
CA LEU A 179 -7.09 8.86 -1.87
C LEU A 179 -8.12 7.95 -2.57
N LEU A 180 -8.80 7.13 -1.79
CA LEU A 180 -9.74 6.13 -2.33
C LEU A 180 -10.94 6.78 -3.02
N ARG A 181 -11.41 7.95 -2.55
CA ARG A 181 -12.45 8.73 -3.24
C ARG A 181 -11.97 9.24 -4.60
N SER A 182 -10.75 9.78 -4.65
CA SER A 182 -10.16 10.29 -5.90
C SER A 182 -9.98 9.17 -6.92
N VAL A 183 -9.48 8.02 -6.49
CA VAL A 183 -9.32 6.82 -7.32
C VAL A 183 -10.67 6.36 -7.87
N ARG A 184 -11.69 6.25 -7.02
CA ARG A 184 -13.04 5.83 -7.45
C ARG A 184 -13.67 6.82 -8.44
N ALA A 185 -13.51 8.12 -8.20
CA ALA A 185 -14.06 9.15 -9.09
C ALA A 185 -13.43 9.08 -10.47
N ARG A 186 -12.12 8.94 -10.53
CA ARG A 186 -11.39 8.84 -11.81
C ARG A 186 -11.73 7.57 -12.56
N TRP A 187 -11.79 6.45 -11.84
CA TRP A 187 -12.19 5.19 -12.45
C TRP A 187 -13.56 5.29 -13.12
N LYS A 188 -14.55 5.88 -12.44
CA LYS A 188 -15.88 6.12 -13.03
C LYS A 188 -15.79 6.94 -14.30
N GLN A 189 -15.03 8.04 -14.30
CA GLN A 189 -14.88 8.88 -15.49
C GLN A 189 -14.29 8.09 -16.69
N THR A 190 -13.38 7.14 -16.43
CA THR A 190 -12.81 6.30 -17.48
C THR A 190 -13.83 5.30 -18.02
N VAL A 191 -14.67 4.75 -17.14
CA VAL A 191 -15.74 3.81 -17.53
C VAL A 191 -16.85 4.52 -18.31
N ASP A 192 -17.23 5.74 -17.92
CA ASP A 192 -18.31 6.52 -18.56
C ASP A 192 -17.87 7.13 -19.91
N ALA A 193 -16.56 7.19 -20.17
CA ALA A 193 -15.99 7.77 -21.40
C ALA A 193 -15.68 6.74 -22.50
N GLY A 194 -15.79 5.43 -22.22
CA GLY A 194 -15.53 4.32 -23.15
C GLY A 194 -16.75 3.51 -23.48
#